data_fcba6029d36080731b54405d361d3aff
#
_entry.id   fcba6029d36080731b54405d361d3aff
#
_cell.length_a   1.000
_cell.length_b   1.000
_cell.length_c   1.000
_cell.angle_alpha   90.00
_cell.angle_beta   90.00
_cell.angle_gamma   90.00
#
_symmetry.space_group_name_H-M   'P 1'
#
loop_
_entity.id
_entity.type
_entity.pdbx_description
1 polymer ?
#
loop_
_entity_poly.entity_id
_entity_poly.type
_entity_poly.pdbx_seq_one_letter_code
_entity_poly.pdbx_strand_id
1 'polypeptide(L)'
;MTAAAVGIAAAILAWNRWITADSMLFGLLLAGLIGLAVAGVVFLVCKVFSYYRKKRHPEAPVVSFFSSEGGMLIASPLEGKLLPLDGIEDPVFSAEVLGKGCAIEPDKGEIYAPADGVIQKIAESSHAVSLRCDSGVDLLIHVGMDTVERHGAGFAPQVRAGEHVQSGQLLLKFDLQKIRADGYPLTTPVVVTNSDAFSDVTVVASGNVTVGQNILLLR
;
A
#
# COMPACT_ATOMS: atom_id res chain seq x y z
N MET A 1 45.12 8.34 -62.39
CA MET A 1 43.94 8.43 -61.49
C MET A 1 42.80 7.74 -62.20
N THR A 2 42.34 6.63 -61.64
CA THR A 2 41.54 5.62 -62.36
C THR A 2 40.06 6.03 -62.44
N ALA A 3 39.40 5.67 -63.51
CA ALA A 3 37.96 5.92 -63.80
C ALA A 3 37.02 5.53 -62.63
N ALA A 4 37.45 4.63 -61.77
CA ALA A 4 36.72 4.20 -60.56
C ALA A 4 36.53 5.32 -59.51
N ALA A 5 37.50 6.22 -59.33
CA ALA A 5 37.43 7.30 -58.36
C ALA A 5 36.43 8.38 -58.79
N VAL A 6 36.29 8.61 -60.09
CA VAL A 6 35.29 9.58 -60.64
C VAL A 6 33.87 9.03 -60.50
N GLY A 7 33.68 7.71 -60.66
CA GLY A 7 32.34 7.10 -60.50
C GLY A 7 31.84 7.16 -59.09
N ILE A 8 32.68 6.96 -58.07
CA ILE A 8 32.29 7.02 -56.64
C ILE A 8 31.91 8.46 -56.24
N ALA A 9 32.73 9.45 -56.67
CA ALA A 9 32.46 10.84 -56.41
C ALA A 9 31.10 11.30 -57.03
N ALA A 10 30.83 10.87 -58.26
CA ALA A 10 29.55 11.17 -58.92
C ALA A 10 28.32 10.50 -58.24
N ALA A 11 28.52 9.26 -57.72
CA ALA A 11 27.47 8.59 -56.97
C ALA A 11 27.18 9.24 -55.63
N ILE A 12 28.20 9.74 -54.92
CA ILE A 12 28.04 10.47 -53.67
C ILE A 12 27.37 11.83 -53.88
N LEU A 13 27.70 12.52 -54.94
CA LEU A 13 27.06 13.81 -55.30
C LEU A 13 25.62 13.58 -55.77
N ALA A 14 25.30 12.53 -56.49
CA ALA A 14 23.94 12.18 -56.85
C ALA A 14 23.12 11.79 -55.62
N TRP A 15 23.68 11.05 -54.67
CA TRP A 15 23.01 10.66 -53.38
C TRP A 15 22.69 11.88 -52.53
N ASN A 16 23.63 12.84 -52.39
CA ASN A 16 23.39 14.09 -51.66
C ASN A 16 22.37 15.04 -52.32
N ARG A 17 22.16 14.92 -53.62
CA ARG A 17 21.20 15.75 -54.35
C ARG A 17 19.74 15.24 -54.21
N TRP A 18 19.56 14.03 -53.71
CA TRP A 18 18.23 13.44 -53.37
C TRP A 18 17.71 13.84 -51.98
N ILE A 19 18.60 14.36 -51.13
CA ILE A 19 18.20 14.93 -49.84
C ILE A 19 17.76 16.38 -50.09
N THR A 20 16.60 16.54 -50.67
CA THR A 20 15.98 17.87 -50.89
C THR A 20 15.44 18.40 -49.56
N ALA A 21 15.28 19.70 -49.42
CA ALA A 21 14.63 20.32 -48.28
C ALA A 21 13.28 19.69 -47.92
N ASP A 22 12.57 19.22 -48.95
CA ASP A 22 11.28 18.56 -48.83
C ASP A 22 11.39 17.18 -48.15
N SER A 23 12.46 16.39 -48.39
CA SER A 23 12.67 15.11 -47.71
C SER A 23 13.05 15.29 -46.23
N MET A 24 13.77 16.35 -45.89
CA MET A 24 14.05 16.70 -44.49
C MET A 24 12.79 17.20 -43.79
N LEU A 25 11.98 18.02 -44.46
CA LEU A 25 10.71 18.50 -43.93
C LEU A 25 9.73 17.35 -43.67
N PHE A 26 9.64 16.40 -44.65
CA PHE A 26 8.84 15.20 -44.50
C PHE A 26 9.30 14.28 -43.36
N GLY A 27 10.62 14.11 -43.20
CA GLY A 27 11.21 13.38 -42.07
C GLY A 27 10.90 14.00 -40.70
N LEU A 28 10.98 15.35 -40.62
CA LEU A 28 10.63 16.09 -39.37
C LEU A 28 9.14 16.00 -39.06
N LEU A 29 8.26 16.08 -40.08
CA LEU A 29 6.82 15.93 -39.90
C LEU A 29 6.48 14.49 -39.45
N LEU A 30 7.10 13.48 -40.05
CA LEU A 30 6.89 12.08 -39.66
C LEU A 30 7.37 11.81 -38.23
N ALA A 31 8.53 12.33 -37.84
CA ALA A 31 9.05 12.24 -36.47
C ALA A 31 8.13 12.94 -35.46
N GLY A 32 7.58 14.10 -35.82
CA GLY A 32 6.59 14.83 -35.03
C GLY A 32 5.28 14.04 -34.84
N LEU A 33 4.77 13.42 -35.90
CA LEU A 33 3.57 12.58 -35.83
C LEU A 33 3.78 11.32 -34.98
N ILE A 34 4.93 10.67 -35.10
CA ILE A 34 5.29 9.52 -34.27
C ILE A 34 5.42 9.94 -32.81
N GLY A 35 6.07 11.09 -32.53
CA GLY A 35 6.19 11.64 -31.18
C GLY A 35 4.84 11.93 -30.53
N LEU A 36 3.89 12.52 -31.28
CA LEU A 36 2.53 12.77 -30.81
C LEU A 36 1.76 11.46 -30.55
N ALA A 37 1.91 10.47 -31.42
CA ALA A 37 1.28 9.17 -31.26
C ALA A 37 1.79 8.45 -30.01
N VAL A 38 3.12 8.45 -29.78
CA VAL A 38 3.74 7.86 -28.58
C VAL A 38 3.29 8.60 -27.32
N ALA A 39 3.26 9.94 -27.32
CA ALA A 39 2.78 10.73 -26.19
C ALA A 39 1.29 10.42 -25.88
N GLY A 40 0.45 10.27 -26.92
CA GLY A 40 -0.95 9.88 -26.78
C GLY A 40 -1.11 8.49 -26.15
N VAL A 41 -0.32 7.52 -26.58
CA VAL A 41 -0.33 6.15 -26.01
C VAL A 41 0.12 6.17 -24.56
N VAL A 42 1.22 6.87 -24.22
CA VAL A 42 1.70 7.00 -22.86
C VAL A 42 0.65 7.66 -21.96
N PHE A 43 0.02 8.74 -22.42
CA PHE A 43 -1.04 9.42 -21.69
C PHE A 43 -2.26 8.51 -21.47
N LEU A 44 -2.65 7.72 -22.48
CA LEU A 44 -3.75 6.77 -22.37
C LEU A 44 -3.40 5.64 -21.36
N VAL A 45 -2.19 5.09 -21.43
CA VAL A 45 -1.70 4.08 -20.48
C VAL A 45 -1.67 4.63 -19.06
N CYS A 46 -1.20 5.86 -18.87
CA CYS A 46 -1.21 6.51 -17.54
C CYS A 46 -2.65 6.73 -17.03
N LYS A 47 -3.60 7.16 -17.89
CA LYS A 47 -5.01 7.30 -17.50
C LYS A 47 -5.65 5.95 -17.18
N VAL A 48 -5.40 4.93 -17.99
CA VAL A 48 -5.90 3.57 -17.78
C VAL A 48 -5.31 3.01 -16.49
N PHE A 49 -4.01 3.18 -16.25
CA PHE A 49 -3.35 2.76 -15.00
C PHE A 49 -3.92 3.51 -13.79
N SER A 50 -4.11 4.84 -13.89
CA SER A 50 -4.76 5.65 -12.84
C SER A 50 -6.21 5.21 -12.59
N TYR A 51 -6.98 4.91 -13.65
CA TYR A 51 -8.35 4.39 -13.53
C TYR A 51 -8.38 3.02 -12.83
N TYR A 52 -7.51 2.09 -13.21
CA TYR A 52 -7.43 0.77 -12.56
C TYR A 52 -6.88 0.86 -11.14
N ARG A 53 -5.94 1.77 -10.87
CA ARG A 53 -5.46 2.07 -9.51
C ARG A 53 -6.60 2.60 -8.63
N LYS A 54 -7.41 3.55 -9.12
CA LYS A 54 -8.58 4.10 -8.41
C LYS A 54 -9.68 3.05 -8.19
N LYS A 55 -9.85 2.11 -9.12
CA LYS A 55 -10.85 1.03 -9.01
C LYS A 55 -10.38 -0.12 -8.11
N ARG A 56 -9.04 -0.32 -7.98
CA ARG A 56 -8.47 -1.32 -7.05
C ARG A 56 -8.45 -0.86 -5.59
N HIS A 57 -8.42 0.45 -5.37
CA HIS A 57 -8.43 1.03 -4.03
C HIS A 57 -9.51 2.11 -4.03
N PRO A 58 -10.76 1.79 -3.61
CA PRO A 58 -11.70 2.84 -3.27
C PRO A 58 -10.99 3.74 -2.26
N GLU A 59 -11.03 5.06 -2.50
CA GLU A 59 -10.46 6.02 -1.55
C GLU A 59 -11.08 5.74 -0.19
N ALA A 60 -10.26 5.30 0.76
CA ALA A 60 -10.70 5.19 2.14
C ALA A 60 -11.16 6.59 2.60
N PRO A 61 -12.20 6.67 3.42
CA PRO A 61 -12.66 7.96 3.91
C PRO A 61 -11.47 8.70 4.54
N VAL A 62 -11.34 10.00 4.24
CA VAL A 62 -10.32 10.88 4.84
C VAL A 62 -10.55 10.88 6.33
N VAL A 63 -9.68 10.23 7.08
CA VAL A 63 -9.77 10.12 8.53
C VAL A 63 -9.11 11.36 9.12
N SER A 64 -9.84 12.11 9.96
CA SER A 64 -9.22 13.17 10.74
C SER A 64 -8.39 12.54 11.86
N PHE A 65 -7.07 12.72 11.81
CA PHE A 65 -6.12 12.18 12.80
C PHE A 65 -6.17 12.91 14.17
N PHE A 66 -6.93 13.98 14.28
CA PHE A 66 -7.04 14.75 15.52
C PHE A 66 -8.49 14.83 15.96
N SER A 67 -8.74 14.53 17.22
CA SER A 67 -10.04 14.80 17.84
C SER A 67 -10.20 16.28 18.15
N SER A 68 -11.44 16.77 18.22
CA SER A 68 -11.76 18.12 18.69
C SER A 68 -11.29 18.39 20.13
N GLU A 69 -10.94 17.37 20.89
CA GLU A 69 -10.44 17.40 22.27
C GLU A 69 -8.92 17.32 22.39
N GLY A 70 -8.17 17.40 21.28
CA GLY A 70 -6.71 17.48 21.27
C GLY A 70 -5.97 16.12 21.35
N GLY A 71 -6.62 14.99 21.02
CA GLY A 71 -6.00 13.65 20.96
C GLY A 71 -5.78 13.18 19.53
N MET A 72 -4.93 12.16 19.37
CA MET A 72 -4.69 11.48 18.09
C MET A 72 -5.66 10.31 17.93
N LEU A 73 -6.24 10.17 16.74
CA LEU A 73 -7.17 9.11 16.40
C LEU A 73 -6.50 8.08 15.50
N ILE A 74 -6.68 6.81 15.80
CA ILE A 74 -6.25 5.68 14.96
C ILE A 74 -7.47 5.01 14.39
N ALA A 75 -7.45 4.85 13.06
CA ALA A 75 -8.53 4.22 12.33
C ALA A 75 -8.43 2.69 12.35
N SER A 76 -9.56 2.02 12.12
CA SER A 76 -9.58 0.56 11.95
C SER A 76 -8.84 0.15 10.68
N PRO A 77 -7.86 -0.77 10.79
CA PRO A 77 -7.15 -1.31 9.62
C PRO A 77 -7.95 -2.38 8.88
N LEU A 78 -9.03 -2.88 9.43
CA LEU A 78 -9.84 -3.95 8.84
C LEU A 78 -11.32 -3.81 9.20
N GLU A 79 -12.17 -4.50 8.46
CA GLU A 79 -13.60 -4.62 8.70
C GLU A 79 -13.88 -5.85 9.57
N GLY A 80 -14.71 -5.72 10.60
CA GLY A 80 -15.08 -6.83 11.46
C GLY A 80 -15.64 -6.38 12.81
N LYS A 81 -15.73 -7.34 13.74
CA LYS A 81 -16.23 -7.08 15.09
C LYS A 81 -15.10 -6.69 16.04
N LEU A 82 -15.23 -5.50 16.62
CA LEU A 82 -14.27 -4.98 17.61
C LEU A 82 -14.43 -5.76 18.94
N LEU A 83 -13.29 -6.11 19.53
CA LEU A 83 -13.16 -6.84 20.78
C LEU A 83 -12.13 -6.14 21.68
N PRO A 84 -12.29 -6.15 23.00
CA PRO A 84 -11.25 -5.70 23.91
C PRO A 84 -10.08 -6.71 23.93
N LEU A 85 -8.87 -6.24 24.27
CA LEU A 85 -7.67 -7.11 24.32
C LEU A 85 -7.77 -8.17 25.42
N ASP A 86 -8.37 -7.85 26.56
CA ASP A 86 -8.53 -8.77 27.72
C ASP A 86 -9.43 -9.96 27.41
N GLY A 87 -10.21 -9.91 26.33
CA GLY A 87 -11.03 -10.99 25.83
C GLY A 87 -10.30 -11.98 24.91
N ILE A 88 -9.01 -11.78 24.63
CA ILE A 88 -8.21 -12.68 23.76
C ILE A 88 -7.59 -13.79 24.59
N GLU A 89 -7.56 -15.02 24.08
CA GLU A 89 -6.98 -16.18 24.79
C GLU A 89 -5.44 -16.14 24.86
N ASP A 90 -4.77 -15.26 24.08
CA ASP A 90 -3.33 -15.10 24.10
C ASP A 90 -2.89 -14.17 25.26
N PRO A 91 -2.04 -14.68 26.21
CA PRO A 91 -1.65 -13.93 27.39
C PRO A 91 -0.73 -12.72 27.09
N VAL A 92 -0.04 -12.69 25.95
CA VAL A 92 0.83 -11.57 25.55
C VAL A 92 -0.01 -10.35 25.17
N PHE A 93 -1.11 -10.58 24.47
CA PHE A 93 -2.04 -9.53 24.08
C PHE A 93 -3.01 -9.17 25.19
N SER A 94 -3.63 -10.16 25.85
CA SER A 94 -4.63 -9.91 26.89
C SER A 94 -4.07 -9.23 28.13
N ALA A 95 -2.78 -9.43 28.44
CA ALA A 95 -2.09 -8.72 29.51
C ALA A 95 -1.44 -7.40 29.07
N GLU A 96 -1.69 -6.94 27.83
CA GLU A 96 -1.15 -5.70 27.25
C GLU A 96 0.40 -5.61 27.31
N VAL A 97 1.11 -6.76 27.28
CA VAL A 97 2.59 -6.79 27.37
C VAL A 97 3.24 -6.05 26.20
N LEU A 98 2.60 -6.06 25.01
CA LEU A 98 3.09 -5.38 23.80
C LEU A 98 2.57 -3.95 23.68
N GLY A 99 1.73 -3.50 24.60
CA GLY A 99 1.09 -2.19 24.59
C GLY A 99 -0.43 -2.26 24.58
N LYS A 100 -1.07 -1.11 24.68
CA LYS A 100 -2.52 -0.97 24.75
C LYS A 100 -3.15 -0.95 23.36
N GLY A 101 -4.41 -1.37 23.26
CA GLY A 101 -5.11 -1.36 21.99
C GLY A 101 -6.46 -2.07 22.03
N CYS A 102 -6.82 -2.69 20.92
CA CYS A 102 -8.02 -3.49 20.75
C CYS A 102 -7.74 -4.66 19.81
N ALA A 103 -8.73 -5.54 19.64
CA ALA A 103 -8.68 -6.60 18.64
C ALA A 103 -9.90 -6.52 17.73
N ILE A 104 -9.80 -7.14 16.56
CA ILE A 104 -10.90 -7.20 15.62
C ILE A 104 -11.01 -8.64 15.11
N GLU A 105 -12.21 -9.22 15.19
CA GLU A 105 -12.53 -10.47 14.48
C GLU A 105 -12.88 -10.11 13.04
N PRO A 106 -12.07 -10.51 12.05
CA PRO A 106 -12.19 -9.99 10.70
C PRO A 106 -13.32 -10.65 9.90
N ASP A 107 -14.04 -9.82 9.14
CA ASP A 107 -15.04 -10.27 8.15
C ASP A 107 -14.38 -10.48 6.77
N LYS A 108 -13.24 -9.81 6.49
CA LYS A 108 -12.51 -9.87 5.23
C LYS A 108 -11.01 -10.07 5.47
N GLY A 109 -10.36 -10.74 4.53
CA GLY A 109 -8.92 -11.02 4.56
C GLY A 109 -8.06 -9.89 4.00
N GLU A 110 -8.27 -8.65 4.46
CA GLU A 110 -7.55 -7.46 3.97
C GLU A 110 -7.22 -6.53 5.14
N ILE A 111 -5.97 -6.08 5.20
CA ILE A 111 -5.49 -5.08 6.14
C ILE A 111 -5.07 -3.83 5.40
N TYR A 112 -5.51 -2.69 5.88
CA TYR A 112 -5.24 -1.37 5.35
C TYR A 112 -4.47 -0.52 6.36
N ALA A 113 -3.71 0.47 5.88
CA ALA A 113 -3.00 1.39 6.74
C ALA A 113 -3.99 2.24 7.56
N PRO A 114 -3.92 2.21 8.90
CA PRO A 114 -4.81 3.00 9.75
C PRO A 114 -4.45 4.48 9.80
N ALA A 115 -3.25 4.85 9.35
CA ALA A 115 -2.71 6.20 9.30
C ALA A 115 -1.62 6.28 8.23
N ASP A 116 -1.20 7.51 7.86
CA ASP A 116 0.02 7.74 7.08
C ASP A 116 1.25 7.36 7.91
N GLY A 117 2.26 6.77 7.28
CA GLY A 117 3.47 6.38 7.99
C GLY A 117 4.39 5.45 7.22
N VAL A 118 5.38 4.91 7.89
CA VAL A 118 6.39 4.00 7.31
C VAL A 118 6.23 2.60 7.87
N ILE A 119 6.20 1.60 6.99
CA ILE A 119 6.25 0.19 7.39
C ILE A 119 7.60 -0.10 8.00
N GLN A 120 7.65 -0.34 9.32
CA GLN A 120 8.89 -0.64 10.01
C GLN A 120 9.31 -2.09 9.74
N LYS A 121 8.36 -3.01 9.83
CA LYS A 121 8.61 -4.44 9.69
C LYS A 121 7.37 -5.17 9.19
N ILE A 122 7.60 -6.19 8.37
CA ILE A 122 6.66 -7.26 8.10
C ILE A 122 7.30 -8.53 8.66
N ALA A 123 6.57 -9.30 9.46
CA ALA A 123 7.04 -10.56 10.00
C ALA A 123 7.47 -11.50 8.87
N GLU A 124 8.46 -12.37 9.08
CA GLU A 124 8.95 -13.30 8.06
C GLU A 124 7.84 -14.20 7.50
N SER A 125 6.94 -14.67 8.37
CA SER A 125 5.72 -15.41 7.99
C SER A 125 4.56 -14.50 7.59
N SER A 126 4.80 -13.19 7.39
CA SER A 126 3.86 -12.20 6.86
C SER A 126 2.54 -12.04 7.63
N HIS A 127 2.43 -12.64 8.82
CA HIS A 127 1.22 -12.60 9.65
C HIS A 127 1.08 -11.29 10.45
N ALA A 128 2.14 -10.48 10.54
CA ALA A 128 2.12 -9.24 11.30
C ALA A 128 2.82 -8.11 10.54
N VAL A 129 2.29 -6.90 10.71
CA VAL A 129 2.81 -5.66 10.14
C VAL A 129 3.00 -4.64 11.26
N SER A 130 4.20 -4.04 11.34
CA SER A 130 4.51 -2.92 12.20
C SER A 130 4.58 -1.64 11.37
N LEU A 131 3.83 -0.61 11.79
CA LEU A 131 3.74 0.70 11.15
C LEU A 131 4.16 1.78 12.14
N ARG A 132 5.10 2.64 11.76
CA ARG A 132 5.33 3.91 12.43
C ARG A 132 4.55 4.99 11.73
N CYS A 133 3.53 5.51 12.39
CA CYS A 133 2.75 6.62 11.89
C CYS A 133 3.58 7.92 11.87
N ASP A 134 3.28 8.80 10.91
CA ASP A 134 3.92 10.13 10.83
C ASP A 134 3.62 10.99 12.08
N SER A 135 2.55 10.69 12.79
CA SER A 135 2.20 11.25 14.10
C SER A 135 3.08 10.77 15.27
N GLY A 136 3.98 9.81 15.05
CA GLY A 136 4.86 9.22 16.06
C GLY A 136 4.27 8.04 16.82
N VAL A 137 3.07 7.56 16.43
CA VAL A 137 2.46 6.35 16.99
C VAL A 137 3.08 5.11 16.34
N ASP A 138 3.50 4.12 17.15
CA ASP A 138 3.94 2.83 16.68
C ASP A 138 2.82 1.80 16.81
N LEU A 139 2.43 1.21 15.70
CA LEU A 139 1.34 0.24 15.63
C LEU A 139 1.86 -1.15 15.24
N LEU A 140 1.31 -2.17 15.90
CA LEU A 140 1.42 -3.57 15.51
C LEU A 140 0.03 -4.08 15.15
N ILE A 141 -0.11 -4.66 13.97
CA ILE A 141 -1.30 -5.36 13.50
C ILE A 141 -0.90 -6.82 13.31
N HIS A 142 -1.48 -7.73 14.10
CA HIS A 142 -1.12 -9.14 14.12
C HIS A 142 -2.32 -10.00 13.73
N VAL A 143 -2.25 -10.70 12.60
CA VAL A 143 -3.38 -11.48 12.06
C VAL A 143 -3.44 -12.85 12.71
N GLY A 144 -4.48 -13.05 13.50
CA GLY A 144 -4.77 -14.33 14.15
C GLY A 144 -3.80 -14.67 15.28
N MET A 145 -4.08 -15.75 15.97
CA MET A 145 -3.21 -16.30 17.01
C MET A 145 -2.43 -17.50 16.45
N ASP A 146 -1.16 -17.65 16.85
CA ASP A 146 -0.26 -18.73 16.44
C ASP A 146 -0.05 -18.86 14.92
N THR A 147 -0.48 -17.89 14.14
CA THR A 147 -0.39 -17.91 12.67
C THR A 147 1.05 -17.80 12.14
N VAL A 148 2.03 -17.52 13.00
CA VAL A 148 3.47 -17.63 12.72
C VAL A 148 3.84 -19.05 12.25
N GLU A 149 3.20 -20.09 12.80
CA GLU A 149 3.42 -21.50 12.47
C GLU A 149 3.02 -21.88 11.05
N ARG A 150 2.28 -20.99 10.37
CA ARG A 150 1.89 -21.18 8.96
C ARG A 150 3.01 -20.88 7.98
N HIS A 151 4.16 -20.34 8.45
CA HIS A 151 5.31 -20.01 7.60
C HIS A 151 4.96 -19.19 6.35
N GLY A 152 3.99 -18.27 6.47
CA GLY A 152 3.51 -17.41 5.39
C GLY A 152 2.38 -17.99 4.52
N ALA A 153 1.98 -19.23 4.74
CA ALA A 153 0.90 -19.83 3.95
C ALA A 153 -0.44 -19.11 4.19
N GLY A 154 -1.01 -18.55 3.12
CA GLY A 154 -2.25 -17.79 3.15
C GLY A 154 -2.08 -16.30 3.40
N PHE A 155 -0.84 -15.77 3.44
CA PHE A 155 -0.53 -14.34 3.58
C PHE A 155 0.12 -13.80 2.31
N ALA A 156 -0.26 -12.59 1.90
CA ALA A 156 0.25 -11.91 0.72
C ALA A 156 0.48 -10.42 0.99
N PRO A 157 1.67 -10.02 1.49
CA PRO A 157 2.02 -8.62 1.68
C PRO A 157 1.92 -7.82 0.38
N GLN A 158 1.40 -6.61 0.46
CA GLN A 158 1.24 -5.69 -0.68
C GLN A 158 2.24 -4.52 -0.61
N VAL A 159 3.00 -4.44 0.47
CA VAL A 159 3.99 -3.41 0.78
C VAL A 159 5.27 -4.05 1.29
N ARG A 160 6.32 -3.26 1.47
CA ARG A 160 7.64 -3.70 1.96
C ARG A 160 8.07 -2.89 3.17
N ALA A 161 8.96 -3.45 3.99
CA ALA A 161 9.62 -2.69 5.04
C ALA A 161 10.39 -1.49 4.46
N GLY A 162 10.29 -0.33 5.12
CA GLY A 162 10.81 0.95 4.69
C GLY A 162 9.90 1.72 3.71
N GLU A 163 8.79 1.15 3.25
CA GLU A 163 7.84 1.83 2.37
C GLU A 163 6.98 2.81 3.17
N HIS A 164 6.84 4.05 2.65
CA HIS A 164 5.88 5.01 3.16
C HIS A 164 4.50 4.72 2.58
N VAL A 165 3.50 4.60 3.43
CA VAL A 165 2.12 4.28 3.07
C VAL A 165 1.17 5.39 3.47
N GLN A 166 0.06 5.50 2.75
CA GLN A 166 -1.01 6.43 3.06
C GLN A 166 -2.15 5.70 3.78
N SER A 167 -2.86 6.40 4.64
CA SER A 167 -4.08 5.91 5.27
C SER A 167 -5.04 5.31 4.24
N GLY A 168 -5.56 4.11 4.52
CA GLY A 168 -6.40 3.36 3.61
C GLY A 168 -5.65 2.62 2.49
N GLN A 169 -4.32 2.67 2.43
CA GLN A 169 -3.54 1.83 1.51
C GLN A 169 -3.57 0.37 1.97
N LEU A 170 -3.79 -0.55 1.04
CA LEU A 170 -3.78 -1.99 1.32
C LEU A 170 -2.36 -2.45 1.67
N LEU A 171 -2.18 -3.04 2.86
CA LEU A 171 -0.91 -3.51 3.39
C LEU A 171 -0.71 -5.00 3.22
N LEU A 172 -1.76 -5.78 3.51
CA LEU A 172 -1.68 -7.24 3.55
C LEU A 172 -3.01 -7.85 3.12
N LYS A 173 -2.96 -8.90 2.31
CA LYS A 173 -4.08 -9.82 2.08
C LYS A 173 -3.82 -11.14 2.77
N PHE A 174 -4.88 -11.77 3.29
CA PHE A 174 -4.79 -13.10 3.86
C PHE A 174 -6.03 -13.94 3.53
N ASP A 175 -5.83 -15.26 3.41
CA ASP A 175 -6.90 -16.21 3.13
C ASP A 175 -7.60 -16.61 4.42
N LEU A 176 -8.62 -15.85 4.77
CA LEU A 176 -9.43 -16.01 5.97
C LEU A 176 -10.03 -17.41 6.09
N GLN A 177 -10.51 -17.97 4.97
CA GLN A 177 -11.14 -19.29 4.97
C GLN A 177 -10.11 -20.41 5.22
N LYS A 178 -8.96 -20.31 4.56
CA LYS A 178 -7.87 -21.28 4.71
C LYS A 178 -7.27 -21.26 6.11
N ILE A 179 -7.04 -20.07 6.68
CA ILE A 179 -6.48 -19.93 8.03
C ILE A 179 -7.46 -20.54 9.06
N ARG A 180 -8.75 -20.24 8.93
CA ARG A 180 -9.79 -20.79 9.81
C ARG A 180 -9.96 -22.30 9.65
N ALA A 181 -9.90 -22.81 8.41
CA ALA A 181 -10.00 -24.25 8.13
C ALA A 181 -8.83 -25.05 8.72
N ASP A 182 -7.64 -24.42 8.82
CA ASP A 182 -6.46 -25.02 9.44
C ASP A 182 -6.47 -24.88 10.98
N GLY A 183 -7.57 -24.35 11.58
CA GLY A 183 -7.81 -24.33 13.02
C GLY A 183 -7.24 -23.10 13.75
N TYR A 184 -6.71 -22.10 13.05
CA TYR A 184 -6.15 -20.90 13.70
C TYR A 184 -7.24 -19.86 13.94
N PRO A 185 -7.31 -19.27 15.16
CA PRO A 185 -8.15 -18.11 15.43
C PRO A 185 -7.73 -16.91 14.58
N LEU A 186 -8.70 -16.15 14.10
CA LEU A 186 -8.46 -15.00 13.23
C LEU A 186 -8.48 -13.66 13.95
N THR A 187 -8.83 -13.66 15.24
CA THR A 187 -8.82 -12.45 16.06
C THR A 187 -7.50 -11.70 15.84
N THR A 188 -7.59 -10.45 15.42
CA THR A 188 -6.48 -9.63 14.94
C THR A 188 -6.24 -8.46 15.89
N PRO A 189 -5.26 -8.54 16.81
CA PRO A 189 -4.84 -7.42 17.64
C PRO A 189 -4.33 -6.23 16.84
N VAL A 190 -4.73 -5.03 17.26
CA VAL A 190 -4.24 -3.73 16.81
C VAL A 190 -3.71 -3.01 18.05
N VAL A 191 -2.40 -2.96 18.21
CA VAL A 191 -1.72 -2.55 19.44
C VAL A 191 -0.84 -1.34 19.18
N VAL A 192 -0.90 -0.36 20.08
CA VAL A 192 0.02 0.79 20.17
C VAL A 192 1.24 0.35 20.97
N THR A 193 2.34 -0.01 20.28
CA THR A 193 3.52 -0.59 20.95
C THR A 193 4.34 0.41 21.75
N ASN A 194 4.16 1.70 21.48
CA ASN A 194 4.73 2.79 22.29
C ASN A 194 3.66 3.48 23.16
N SER A 195 2.68 2.72 23.67
CA SER A 195 1.58 3.24 24.48
C SER A 195 2.03 4.02 25.71
N ASP A 196 3.21 3.72 26.27
CA ASP A 196 3.79 4.45 27.40
C ASP A 196 4.20 5.90 27.07
N ALA A 197 4.29 6.25 25.80
CA ALA A 197 4.53 7.63 25.34
C ALA A 197 3.27 8.52 25.45
N PHE A 198 2.11 7.93 25.70
CA PHE A 198 0.82 8.60 25.76
C PHE A 198 0.23 8.52 27.17
N SER A 199 -0.44 9.59 27.60
CA SER A 199 -1.10 9.61 28.92
C SER A 199 -2.27 8.61 28.99
N ASP A 200 -2.92 8.35 27.85
CA ASP A 200 -4.03 7.41 27.74
C ASP A 200 -4.18 6.85 26.32
N VAL A 201 -4.64 5.61 26.21
CA VAL A 201 -5.04 4.93 24.97
C VAL A 201 -6.41 4.33 25.20
N THR A 202 -7.43 4.94 24.64
CA THR A 202 -8.84 4.57 24.86
C THR A 202 -9.47 4.01 23.59
N VAL A 203 -10.21 2.91 23.72
CA VAL A 203 -11.08 2.38 22.65
C VAL A 203 -12.32 3.25 22.54
N VAL A 204 -12.54 3.84 21.34
CA VAL A 204 -13.63 4.81 21.09
C VAL A 204 -14.75 4.26 20.19
N ALA A 205 -14.67 3.01 19.82
CA ALA A 205 -15.68 2.31 19.01
C ALA A 205 -16.16 1.04 19.71
N SER A 206 -17.27 0.48 19.24
CA SER A 206 -17.83 -0.79 19.74
C SER A 206 -18.64 -1.49 18.64
N GLY A 207 -18.81 -2.79 18.75
CA GLY A 207 -19.57 -3.59 17.78
C GLY A 207 -18.80 -3.78 16.48
N ASN A 208 -19.50 -3.75 15.34
CA ASN A 208 -18.86 -3.89 14.03
C ASN A 208 -18.25 -2.55 13.61
N VAL A 209 -17.03 -2.64 13.10
CA VAL A 209 -16.26 -1.51 12.57
C VAL A 209 -15.92 -1.72 11.10
N THR A 210 -15.74 -0.61 10.39
CA THR A 210 -15.32 -0.60 8.98
C THR A 210 -13.92 -0.01 8.85
N VAL A 211 -13.22 -0.33 7.76
CA VAL A 211 -11.93 0.28 7.46
C VAL A 211 -12.04 1.81 7.47
N GLY A 212 -11.12 2.48 8.15
CA GLY A 212 -11.10 3.94 8.28
C GLY A 212 -11.97 4.51 9.40
N GLN A 213 -12.79 3.72 10.08
CA GLN A 213 -13.53 4.16 11.27
C GLN A 213 -12.56 4.32 12.45
N ASN A 214 -12.65 5.42 13.20
CA ASN A 214 -11.81 5.63 14.37
C ASN A 214 -12.10 4.60 15.46
N ILE A 215 -11.08 3.92 15.95
CA ILE A 215 -11.19 2.84 16.97
C ILE A 215 -10.40 3.16 18.25
N LEU A 216 -9.30 3.92 18.16
CA LEU A 216 -8.49 4.31 19.30
C LEU A 216 -8.32 5.82 19.34
N LEU A 217 -8.33 6.39 20.57
CA LEU A 217 -7.95 7.76 20.88
C LEU A 217 -6.75 7.74 21.81
N LEU A 218 -5.69 8.44 21.43
CA LEU A 218 -4.44 8.59 22.18
C LEU A 218 -4.33 10.04 22.69
N ARG A 219 -3.95 10.23 23.95
CA ARG A 219 -3.74 11.54 24.59
C ARG A 219 -2.37 11.62 25.23
#